data_0fb15d0c954235b41466c7d69bca8009
#
_entry.id   0fb15d0c954235b41466c7d69bca8009
#
_cell.length_a   1.000
_cell.length_b   1.000
_cell.length_c   1.000
_cell.angle_alpha   90.00
_cell.angle_beta   90.00
_cell.angle_gamma   90.00
#
_symmetry.space_group_name_H-M   'P 1'
#
loop_
_entity.id
_entity.type
_entity.pdbx_description
1 polymer ?
#
loop_
_entity_poly.entity_id
_entity_poly.type
_entity_poly.pdbx_seq_one_letter_code
_entity_poly.pdbx_strand_id
1 'polypeptide(L)'
;MNYEQLSALVIQWGEDKGIFAKSTPLRQLDKTQEELNETKEALEKLASLTNQEILDDVLLSDDFGNISLEEDALAEAKDGIGDMLVTIILLAKMVNMDSVDCLEAAYDVIKKRTGKMVDGQFVKD
;
A
#
# COMPACT_ATOMS: atom_id res chain seq x y z
N MET A 1 -14.85 2.83 -11.18
CA MET A 1 -13.72 3.17 -12.07
C MET A 1 -12.70 2.03 -12.08
N ASN A 2 -12.08 1.78 -13.21
CA ASN A 2 -11.00 0.81 -13.29
C ASN A 2 -9.66 1.46 -12.90
N TYR A 3 -8.61 0.64 -12.85
CA TYR A 3 -7.28 1.10 -12.44
C TYR A 3 -6.72 2.18 -13.39
N GLU A 4 -6.91 2.03 -14.69
CA GLU A 4 -6.41 3.01 -15.66
C GLU A 4 -7.07 4.37 -15.47
N GLN A 5 -8.37 4.39 -15.23
CA GLN A 5 -9.12 5.61 -14.97
C GLN A 5 -8.66 6.29 -13.68
N LEU A 6 -8.49 5.51 -12.62
CA LEU A 6 -7.99 6.01 -11.34
C LEU A 6 -6.56 6.53 -11.46
N SER A 7 -5.71 5.80 -12.18
CA SER A 7 -4.32 6.22 -12.42
C SER A 7 -4.25 7.58 -13.13
N ALA A 8 -5.10 7.77 -14.15
CA ALA A 8 -5.17 9.05 -14.86
C ALA A 8 -5.58 10.20 -13.92
N LEU A 9 -6.53 9.95 -13.03
CA LEU A 9 -6.97 10.94 -12.04
C LEU A 9 -5.87 11.28 -11.03
N VAL A 10 -5.12 10.29 -10.59
CA VAL A 10 -3.97 10.49 -9.70
C VAL A 10 -2.91 11.34 -10.38
N ILE A 11 -2.59 11.06 -11.64
CA ILE A 11 -1.63 11.84 -12.42
C ILE A 11 -2.09 13.30 -12.56
N GLN A 12 -3.36 13.52 -12.87
CA GLN A 12 -3.93 14.85 -12.96
C GLN A 12 -3.83 15.60 -11.63
N TRP A 13 -4.15 14.91 -10.54
CA TRP A 13 -4.01 15.47 -9.19
C TRP A 13 -2.55 15.87 -8.91
N GLY A 14 -1.60 15.00 -9.25
CA GLY A 14 -0.18 15.28 -9.07
C GLY A 14 0.28 16.50 -9.88
N GLU A 15 -0.20 16.64 -11.11
CA GLU A 15 0.08 17.80 -11.93
C GLU A 15 -0.50 19.07 -11.33
N ASP A 16 -1.76 19.03 -10.90
CA ASP A 16 -2.44 20.17 -10.27
C ASP A 16 -1.74 20.62 -8.99
N LYS A 17 -1.16 19.69 -8.24
CA LYS A 17 -0.40 19.99 -7.01
C LYS A 17 1.03 20.43 -7.27
N GLY A 18 1.50 20.41 -8.51
CA GLY A 18 2.85 20.80 -8.86
C GLY A 18 3.92 19.76 -8.53
N ILE A 19 3.53 18.50 -8.31
CA ILE A 19 4.46 17.44 -7.91
C ILE A 19 5.48 17.19 -9.02
N PHE A 20 5.04 17.08 -10.28
CA PHE A 20 5.94 16.80 -11.39
C PHE A 20 6.91 17.97 -11.66
N ALA A 21 6.48 19.21 -11.40
CA ALA A 21 7.32 20.39 -11.60
C ALA A 21 8.36 20.59 -10.49
N LYS A 22 8.05 20.12 -9.26
CA LYS A 22 8.84 20.47 -8.07
C LYS A 22 9.52 19.29 -7.39
N SER A 23 9.21 18.05 -7.77
CA SER A 23 9.81 16.87 -7.17
C SER A 23 10.74 16.16 -8.16
N THR A 24 11.42 15.14 -7.70
CA THR A 24 12.31 14.30 -8.49
C THR A 24 11.96 12.83 -8.25
N PRO A 25 12.36 11.91 -9.15
CA PRO A 25 12.11 10.48 -8.93
C PRO A 25 12.66 9.96 -7.61
N LEU A 26 13.85 10.39 -7.20
CA LEU A 26 14.44 9.95 -5.93
C LEU A 26 13.66 10.46 -4.72
N ARG A 27 13.21 11.71 -4.76
CA ARG A 27 12.38 12.26 -3.68
C ARG A 27 11.00 11.60 -3.64
N GLN A 28 10.46 11.24 -4.80
CA GLN A 28 9.20 10.52 -4.87
C GLN A 28 9.35 9.10 -4.29
N LEU A 29 10.49 8.46 -4.50
CA LEU A 29 10.79 7.17 -3.90
C LEU A 29 10.88 7.27 -2.37
N ASP A 30 11.46 8.36 -1.85
CA ASP A 30 11.46 8.64 -0.42
C ASP A 30 10.04 8.75 0.13
N LYS A 31 9.14 9.36 -0.63
CA LYS A 31 7.72 9.44 -0.25
C LYS A 31 7.09 8.05 -0.20
N THR A 32 7.40 7.20 -1.16
CA THR A 32 6.93 5.80 -1.16
C THR A 32 7.40 5.08 0.11
N GLN A 33 8.66 5.29 0.50
CA GLN A 33 9.22 4.70 1.73
C GLN A 33 8.48 5.20 2.98
N GLU A 34 8.15 6.48 3.03
CA GLU A 34 7.38 7.06 4.13
C GLU A 34 6.01 6.39 4.25
N GLU A 35 5.31 6.25 3.12
CA GLU A 35 3.99 5.61 3.11
C GLU A 35 4.08 4.12 3.45
N LEU A 36 5.15 3.45 3.03
CA LEU A 36 5.41 2.06 3.40
C LEU A 36 5.57 1.92 4.92
N ASN A 37 6.31 2.82 5.54
CA ASN A 37 6.53 2.80 6.99
C ASN A 37 5.22 3.04 7.76
N GLU A 38 4.39 3.97 7.30
CA GLU A 38 3.08 4.24 7.89
C GLU A 38 2.14 3.04 7.76
N THR A 39 2.16 2.38 6.61
CA THR A 39 1.38 1.16 6.38
C THR A 39 1.84 0.04 7.29
N LYS A 40 3.15 -0.09 7.48
CA LYS A 40 3.72 -1.09 8.39
C LYS A 40 3.21 -0.87 9.82
N GLU A 41 3.19 0.37 10.29
CA GLU A 41 2.66 0.70 11.62
C GLU A 41 1.18 0.32 11.74
N ALA A 42 0.38 0.58 10.72
CA ALA A 42 -1.04 0.20 10.70
C ALA A 42 -1.21 -1.32 10.77
N LEU A 43 -0.41 -2.07 10.03
CA LEU A 43 -0.46 -3.53 10.03
C LEU A 43 0.04 -4.12 11.36
N GLU A 44 1.01 -3.49 12.00
CA GLU A 44 1.47 -3.89 13.33
C GLU A 44 0.37 -3.69 14.37
N LYS A 45 -0.36 -2.58 14.30
CA LYS A 45 -1.53 -2.37 15.16
C LYS A 45 -2.59 -3.43 14.94
N LEU A 46 -2.89 -3.74 13.67
CA LEU A 46 -3.87 -4.77 13.35
C LEU A 46 -3.45 -6.14 13.90
N ALA A 47 -2.17 -6.50 13.75
CA ALA A 47 -1.64 -7.75 14.27
C ALA A 47 -1.69 -7.81 15.80
N SER A 48 -1.47 -6.70 16.48
CA SER A 48 -1.53 -6.66 17.95
C SER A 48 -2.95 -6.80 18.49
N LEU A 49 -3.97 -6.51 17.69
CA LEU A 49 -5.38 -6.67 18.08
C LEU A 49 -5.88 -8.10 17.93
N THR A 50 -5.07 -9.01 17.37
CA THR A 50 -5.45 -10.41 17.25
C THR A 50 -5.15 -11.15 18.57
N ASN A 51 -5.86 -12.21 18.85
CA ASN A 51 -5.65 -13.08 20.02
C ASN A 51 -6.02 -12.42 21.35
N GLN A 52 -5.03 -12.09 22.18
CA GLN A 52 -5.26 -11.74 23.58
C GLN A 52 -6.07 -10.46 23.79
N GLU A 53 -5.78 -9.43 23.02
CA GLU A 53 -6.47 -8.14 23.18
C GLU A 53 -7.94 -8.23 22.77
N ILE A 54 -8.24 -8.97 21.72
CA ILE A 54 -9.61 -9.22 21.30
C ILE A 54 -10.35 -10.02 22.37
N LEU A 55 -9.69 -11.04 22.90
CA LEU A 55 -10.28 -11.87 23.96
C LEU A 55 -10.55 -11.06 25.22
N ASP A 56 -9.60 -10.24 25.65
CA ASP A 56 -9.76 -9.43 26.85
C ASP A 56 -10.90 -8.42 26.70
N ASP A 57 -11.00 -7.77 25.55
CA ASP A 57 -12.06 -6.80 25.29
C ASP A 57 -13.44 -7.47 25.20
N VAL A 58 -13.53 -8.63 24.56
CA VAL A 58 -14.79 -9.39 24.49
C VAL A 58 -15.25 -9.84 25.88
N LEU A 59 -14.32 -10.18 26.76
CA LEU A 59 -14.63 -10.64 28.11
C LEU A 59 -14.94 -9.51 29.08
N LEU A 60 -14.36 -8.32 28.86
CA LEU A 60 -14.42 -7.21 29.82
C LEU A 60 -15.37 -6.09 29.44
N SER A 61 -15.77 -6.02 28.18
CA SER A 61 -16.63 -4.94 27.69
C SER A 61 -17.64 -5.47 26.67
N ASP A 62 -18.52 -4.58 26.24
CA ASP A 62 -19.31 -4.86 25.07
C ASP A 62 -18.40 -4.94 23.83
N ASP A 63 -18.91 -5.55 22.78
CA ASP A 63 -18.14 -5.82 21.56
C ASP A 63 -17.74 -4.57 20.78
N PHE A 64 -18.27 -3.41 21.15
CA PHE A 64 -18.10 -2.16 20.39
C PHE A 64 -16.67 -1.64 20.39
N GLY A 65 -15.94 -1.73 21.50
CA GLY A 65 -14.57 -1.24 21.59
C GLY A 65 -13.62 -1.99 20.66
N ASN A 66 -13.75 -3.30 20.59
CA ASN A 66 -12.91 -4.15 19.76
C ASN A 66 -13.14 -3.96 18.28
N ILE A 67 -14.42 -3.96 17.89
CA ILE A 67 -14.82 -3.77 16.49
C ILE A 67 -14.29 -2.43 16.01
N SER A 68 -14.40 -1.37 16.83
CA SER A 68 -13.93 -0.04 16.48
C SER A 68 -12.42 0.00 16.26
N LEU A 69 -11.62 -0.62 17.14
CA LEU A 69 -10.16 -0.64 17.01
C LEU A 69 -9.71 -1.42 15.78
N GLU A 70 -10.34 -2.55 15.51
CA GLU A 70 -10.04 -3.36 14.32
C GLU A 70 -10.43 -2.61 13.04
N GLU A 71 -11.61 -1.99 13.02
CA GLU A 71 -12.05 -1.20 11.88
C GLU A 71 -11.11 -0.02 11.62
N ASP A 72 -10.67 0.67 12.68
CA ASP A 72 -9.72 1.78 12.56
C ASP A 72 -8.37 1.32 11.99
N ALA A 73 -7.85 0.19 12.49
CA ALA A 73 -6.60 -0.38 11.99
C ALA A 73 -6.72 -0.81 10.53
N LEU A 74 -7.85 -1.41 10.14
CA LEU A 74 -8.12 -1.78 8.76
C LEU A 74 -8.24 -0.54 7.86
N ALA A 75 -8.89 0.51 8.34
CA ALA A 75 -9.01 1.76 7.59
C ALA A 75 -7.64 2.41 7.37
N GLU A 76 -6.79 2.44 8.40
CA GLU A 76 -5.42 2.94 8.27
C GLU A 76 -4.60 2.12 7.28
N ALA A 77 -4.73 0.79 7.32
CA ALA A 77 -4.05 -0.09 6.37
C ALA A 77 -4.52 0.15 4.93
N LYS A 78 -5.82 0.31 4.74
CA LYS A 78 -6.41 0.62 3.42
C LYS A 78 -5.87 1.94 2.88
N ASP A 79 -5.87 2.98 3.71
CA ASP A 79 -5.33 4.28 3.33
C ASP A 79 -3.85 4.18 2.98
N GLY A 80 -3.07 3.47 3.79
CA GLY A 80 -1.64 3.28 3.57
C GLY A 80 -1.34 2.55 2.26
N ILE A 81 -2.08 1.49 1.96
CA ILE A 81 -1.92 0.76 0.70
C ILE A 81 -2.25 1.67 -0.48
N GLY A 82 -3.37 2.41 -0.38
CA GLY A 82 -3.76 3.36 -1.41
C GLY A 82 -2.73 4.46 -1.62
N ASP A 83 -2.22 5.02 -0.53
CA ASP A 83 -1.21 6.07 -0.58
C ASP A 83 0.10 5.57 -1.20
N MET A 84 0.52 4.34 -0.91
CA MET A 84 1.67 3.74 -1.60
C MET A 84 1.44 3.65 -3.10
N LEU A 85 0.26 3.19 -3.53
CA LEU A 85 -0.08 3.11 -4.95
C LEU A 85 -0.04 4.49 -5.61
N VAL A 86 -0.55 5.52 -4.94
CA VAL A 86 -0.49 6.90 -5.43
C VAL A 86 0.97 7.30 -5.69
N THR A 87 1.86 7.07 -4.72
CA THR A 87 3.27 7.45 -4.87
C THR A 87 3.95 6.71 -6.02
N ILE A 88 3.59 5.43 -6.23
CA ILE A 88 4.15 4.60 -7.31
C ILE A 88 3.67 5.07 -8.68
N ILE A 89 2.39 5.39 -8.80
CA ILE A 89 1.82 5.91 -10.04
C ILE A 89 2.53 7.22 -10.44
N LEU A 90 2.72 8.12 -9.48
CA LEU A 90 3.41 9.38 -9.72
C LEU A 90 4.89 9.15 -10.09
N LEU A 91 5.56 8.23 -9.40
CA LEU A 91 6.94 7.88 -9.70
C LEU A 91 7.09 7.37 -11.14
N ALA A 92 6.22 6.47 -11.57
CA ALA A 92 6.24 5.94 -12.93
C ALA A 92 6.11 7.08 -13.94
N LYS A 93 5.17 7.98 -13.72
CA LYS A 93 4.97 9.14 -14.62
C LYS A 93 6.19 10.04 -14.67
N MET A 94 6.89 10.24 -13.56
CA MET A 94 8.11 11.07 -13.51
C MET A 94 9.21 10.54 -14.43
N VAL A 95 9.26 9.23 -14.67
CA VAL A 95 10.23 8.61 -15.56
C VAL A 95 9.61 8.24 -16.92
N ASN A 96 8.50 8.88 -17.26
CA ASN A 96 7.77 8.70 -18.52
C ASN A 96 7.28 7.27 -18.75
N MET A 97 6.86 6.61 -17.68
CA MET A 97 6.29 5.26 -17.72
C MET A 97 4.85 5.29 -17.26
N ASP A 98 4.09 4.28 -17.68
CA ASP A 98 2.76 4.01 -17.17
C ASP A 98 2.86 2.89 -16.14
N SER A 99 2.29 3.08 -14.96
CA SER A 99 2.35 2.07 -13.89
C SER A 99 1.69 0.74 -14.30
N VAL A 100 0.68 0.79 -15.18
CA VAL A 100 0.04 -0.41 -15.73
C VAL A 100 1.04 -1.21 -16.56
N ASP A 101 1.80 -0.53 -17.42
CA ASP A 101 2.83 -1.19 -18.24
C ASP A 101 3.94 -1.79 -17.37
N CYS A 102 4.32 -1.09 -16.31
CA CYS A 102 5.29 -1.61 -15.33
C CYS A 102 4.77 -2.89 -14.69
N LEU A 103 3.51 -2.90 -14.27
CA LEU A 103 2.89 -4.07 -13.65
C LEU A 103 2.79 -5.23 -14.65
N GLU A 104 2.40 -4.95 -15.88
CA GLU A 104 2.31 -5.97 -16.94
C GLU A 104 3.67 -6.61 -17.21
N ALA A 105 4.72 -5.78 -17.32
CA ALA A 105 6.08 -6.29 -17.49
C ALA A 105 6.52 -7.18 -16.33
N ALA A 106 6.19 -6.79 -15.10
CA ALA A 106 6.49 -7.59 -13.91
C ALA A 106 5.70 -8.91 -13.92
N TYR A 107 4.43 -8.87 -14.28
CA TYR A 107 3.60 -10.07 -14.36
C TYR A 107 4.12 -11.05 -15.40
N ASP A 108 4.56 -10.56 -16.56
CA ASP A 108 5.12 -11.41 -17.62
C ASP A 108 6.36 -12.18 -17.12
N VAL A 109 7.10 -11.62 -16.18
CA VAL A 109 8.23 -12.31 -15.54
C VAL A 109 7.75 -13.30 -14.49
N ILE A 110 6.90 -12.83 -13.54
CA ILE A 110 6.52 -13.66 -12.38
C ILE A 110 5.67 -14.88 -12.77
N LYS A 111 4.86 -14.77 -13.82
CA LYS A 111 4.02 -15.90 -14.25
C LYS A 111 4.82 -17.11 -14.68
N LYS A 112 6.09 -16.93 -15.05
CA LYS A 112 7.00 -18.00 -15.45
C LYS A 112 7.98 -18.40 -14.35
N ARG A 113 7.92 -17.68 -13.22
CA ARG A 113 8.88 -17.88 -12.13
C ARG A 113 8.55 -19.13 -11.35
N THR A 114 9.57 -19.91 -11.02
CA THR A 114 9.47 -21.03 -10.10
C THR A 114 10.12 -20.68 -8.78
N GLY A 115 9.66 -21.30 -7.71
CA GLY A 115 10.17 -21.03 -6.37
C GLY A 115 9.29 -21.69 -5.34
N LYS A 116 9.45 -21.26 -4.10
CA LYS A 116 8.68 -21.81 -2.97
C LYS A 116 8.53 -20.78 -1.86
N MET A 117 7.56 -21.02 -0.99
CA MET A 117 7.39 -20.19 0.20
C MET A 117 8.41 -20.58 1.27
N VAL A 118 9.10 -19.56 1.81
CA VAL A 118 10.06 -19.71 2.91
C VAL A 118 9.79 -18.59 3.90
N ASP A 119 9.47 -18.95 5.13
CA ASP A 119 9.21 -17.99 6.21
C ASP A 119 8.22 -16.89 5.82
N GLY A 120 7.12 -17.26 5.17
CA GLY A 120 6.07 -16.32 4.79
C GLY A 120 6.34 -15.51 3.53
N GLN A 121 7.44 -15.74 2.84
CA GLN A 121 7.79 -15.05 1.60
C GLN A 121 8.06 -16.03 0.48
N PHE A 122 7.68 -15.63 -0.75
CA PHE A 122 8.02 -16.39 -1.94
C PHE A 122 9.49 -16.15 -2.28
N VAL A 123 10.26 -17.24 -2.39
CA VAL A 123 11.68 -17.19 -2.74
C VAL A 123 11.86 -17.88 -4.09
N LYS A 124 12.34 -17.14 -5.05
CA LYS A 124 12.59 -17.65 -6.40
C LYS A 124 13.80 -18.59 -6.41
N ASP A 125 13.75 -19.56 -7.30
CA ASP A 125 14.86 -20.48 -7.53
C ASP A 125 16.10 -19.76 -8.10
#